data_3d80f212e3f977e7dc23035f6c74c37b
#
_entry.id   3d80f212e3f977e7dc23035f6c74c37b
#
_cell.length_a   1.000
_cell.length_b   1.000
_cell.length_c   1.000
_cell.angle_alpha   90.00
_cell.angle_beta   90.00
_cell.angle_gamma   90.00
#
_symmetry.space_group_name_H-M   'P 1'
#
loop_
_entity.id
_entity.type
_entity.pdbx_description
1 polymer ?
#
loop_
_entity_poly.entity_id
_entity_poly.type
_entity_poly.pdbx_seq_one_letter_code
_entity_poly.pdbx_strand_id
1 'polypeptide(L)'
;MAGGNQILDIDALEMTELRVMSSLQTGQNPGSVSSLMKLRWSEIEQALTRLGLRALGPDTLIWESVRPLYSEQAAPVLDDLARPVTPKYLNTRAFTIFGGASEIQREIISRELIG
;
A
#
# COMPACT_ATOMS: atom_id res chain seq x y z
N MET A 1 -8.49 -2.30 17.68
CA MET A 1 -8.23 -0.99 17.03
C MET A 1 -7.68 -1.20 15.62
N ALA A 2 -8.23 -0.51 14.63
CA ALA A 2 -7.79 -0.66 13.25
C ALA A 2 -6.29 -0.37 13.03
N GLY A 3 -5.73 0.65 13.71
CA GLY A 3 -4.31 1.00 13.58
C GLY A 3 -3.34 -0.02 14.16
N GLY A 4 -3.71 -0.75 15.21
CA GLY A 4 -2.89 -1.80 15.81
C GLY A 4 -2.71 -3.01 14.88
N ASN A 5 -3.76 -3.37 14.15
CA ASN A 5 -3.70 -4.47 13.19
C ASN A 5 -2.77 -4.14 12.00
N GLN A 6 -2.77 -2.90 11.50
CA GLN A 6 -1.87 -2.50 10.43
C GLN A 6 -0.40 -2.54 10.83
N ILE A 7 -0.05 -2.17 12.06
CA ILE A 7 1.33 -2.27 12.56
C ILE A 7 1.80 -3.72 12.56
N LEU A 8 0.99 -4.65 13.09
CA LEU A 8 1.30 -6.07 13.07
C LEU A 8 1.42 -6.63 11.64
N ASP A 9 0.56 -6.19 10.75
CA ASP A 9 0.60 -6.60 9.34
C ASP A 9 1.87 -6.11 8.65
N ILE A 10 2.32 -4.89 8.94
CA ILE A 10 3.58 -4.33 8.40
C ILE A 10 4.76 -5.12 8.92
N ASP A 11 4.83 -5.41 10.21
CA ASP A 11 5.92 -6.19 10.80
C ASP A 11 5.97 -7.61 10.20
N ALA A 12 4.82 -8.25 10.02
CA ALA A 12 4.72 -9.56 9.39
C ALA A 12 5.19 -9.53 7.93
N LEU A 13 4.85 -8.48 7.19
CA LEU A 13 5.30 -8.28 5.81
C LEU A 13 6.81 -8.11 5.74
N GLU A 14 7.39 -7.29 6.61
CA GLU A 14 8.84 -7.07 6.70
C GLU A 14 9.59 -8.39 6.98
N MET A 15 9.13 -9.16 7.95
CA MET A 15 9.72 -10.47 8.27
C MET A 15 9.62 -11.44 7.10
N THR A 16 8.53 -11.42 6.36
CA THR A 16 8.35 -12.24 5.16
C THR A 16 9.33 -11.82 4.06
N GLU A 17 9.51 -10.52 3.86
CA GLU A 17 10.49 -9.99 2.90
C GLU A 17 11.92 -10.43 3.23
N LEU A 18 12.32 -10.33 4.49
CA LEU A 18 13.64 -10.77 4.94
C LEU A 18 13.85 -12.27 4.70
N ARG A 19 12.82 -13.10 4.90
CA ARG A 19 12.88 -14.55 4.59
C ARG A 19 13.06 -14.79 3.10
N VAL A 20 12.33 -14.06 2.25
CA VAL A 20 12.47 -14.16 0.79
C VAL A 20 13.87 -13.78 0.35
N MET A 21 14.41 -12.69 0.86
CA MET A 21 15.77 -12.24 0.54
C MET A 21 16.82 -13.27 0.97
N SER A 22 16.67 -13.85 2.15
CA SER A 22 17.54 -14.91 2.65
C SER A 22 17.48 -16.16 1.74
N SER A 23 16.28 -16.56 1.33
CA SER A 23 16.10 -17.71 0.43
C SER A 23 16.75 -17.48 -0.94
N LEU A 24 16.63 -16.27 -1.49
CA LEU A 24 17.27 -15.91 -2.76
C LEU A 24 18.81 -15.96 -2.66
N GLN A 25 19.38 -15.52 -1.54
CA GLN A 25 20.82 -15.56 -1.31
C GLN A 25 21.36 -17.01 -1.27
N THR A 26 20.55 -17.94 -0.80
CA THR A 26 20.90 -19.38 -0.77
C THR A 26 20.56 -20.12 -2.07
N GLY A 27 20.10 -19.40 -3.10
CA GLY A 27 19.73 -19.97 -4.40
C GLY A 27 18.40 -20.72 -4.42
N GLN A 28 17.58 -20.57 -3.39
CA GLN A 28 16.24 -21.15 -3.35
C GLN A 28 15.24 -20.25 -4.08
N ASN A 29 14.26 -20.88 -4.73
CA ASN A 29 13.14 -20.14 -5.34
C ASN A 29 12.09 -19.86 -4.27
N PRO A 30 11.73 -18.58 -4.02
CA PRO A 30 10.69 -18.24 -3.05
C PRO A 30 9.28 -18.68 -3.46
N GLY A 31 9.08 -19.13 -4.71
CA GLY A 31 7.77 -19.59 -5.19
C GLY A 31 6.70 -18.49 -5.17
N SER A 32 5.51 -18.85 -4.70
CA SER A 32 4.36 -17.93 -4.65
C SER A 32 4.44 -16.89 -3.52
N VAL A 33 5.48 -16.88 -2.71
CA VAL A 33 5.61 -15.91 -1.60
C VAL A 33 5.65 -14.47 -2.12
N SER A 34 6.24 -14.22 -3.28
CA SER A 34 6.22 -12.89 -3.92
C SER A 34 4.79 -12.43 -4.25
N SER A 35 3.93 -13.34 -4.69
CA SER A 35 2.50 -13.07 -4.92
C SER A 35 1.77 -12.75 -3.62
N LEU A 36 2.07 -13.48 -2.55
CA LEU A 36 1.54 -13.22 -1.22
C LEU A 36 1.98 -11.83 -0.72
N MET A 37 3.24 -11.48 -0.89
CA MET A 37 3.77 -10.17 -0.49
C MET A 37 3.08 -9.04 -1.24
N LYS A 38 2.94 -9.16 -2.56
CA LYS A 38 2.24 -8.16 -3.37
C LYS A 38 0.80 -7.99 -2.93
N LEU A 39 0.10 -9.09 -2.68
CA LEU A 39 -1.29 -9.08 -2.21
C LEU A 39 -1.41 -8.37 -0.85
N ARG A 40 -0.60 -8.76 0.13
CA ARG A 40 -0.63 -8.18 1.47
C ARG A 40 -0.20 -6.71 1.49
N TRP A 41 0.86 -6.37 0.75
CA TRP A 41 1.31 -4.98 0.64
C TRP A 41 0.22 -4.06 0.09
N SER A 42 -0.46 -4.46 -0.98
CA SER A 42 -1.53 -3.65 -1.57
C SER A 42 -2.72 -3.48 -0.62
N GLU A 43 -3.07 -4.50 0.14
CA GLU A 43 -4.12 -4.44 1.16
C GLU A 43 -3.75 -3.49 2.31
N ILE A 44 -2.50 -3.57 2.80
CA ILE A 44 -1.98 -2.71 3.87
C ILE A 44 -1.97 -1.24 3.42
N GLU A 45 -1.44 -0.95 2.23
CA GLU A 45 -1.41 0.41 1.68
C GLU A 45 -2.82 1.01 1.57
N GLN A 46 -3.77 0.23 1.08
CA GLN A 46 -5.16 0.69 1.01
C GLN A 46 -5.77 0.92 2.39
N ALA A 47 -5.47 0.08 3.37
CA ALA A 47 -5.94 0.24 4.73
C ALA A 47 -5.35 1.49 5.40
N LEU A 48 -4.05 1.73 5.23
CA LEU A 48 -3.36 2.91 5.76
C LEU A 48 -3.91 4.21 5.18
N THR A 49 -4.13 4.25 3.87
CA THR A 49 -4.72 5.45 3.24
C THR A 49 -6.15 5.71 3.69
N ARG A 50 -6.92 4.66 3.95
CA ARG A 50 -8.26 4.77 4.55
C ARG A 50 -8.22 5.33 5.97
N LEU A 51 -7.26 4.90 6.77
CA LEU A 51 -7.04 5.44 8.10
C LEU A 51 -6.68 6.94 8.04
N GLY A 52 -5.84 7.32 7.09
CA GLY A 52 -5.51 8.73 6.85
C GLY A 52 -6.73 9.59 6.56
N LEU A 53 -7.64 9.10 5.70
CA LEU A 53 -8.90 9.80 5.41
C LEU A 53 -9.76 9.97 6.68
N ARG A 54 -9.85 8.93 7.49
CA ARG A 54 -10.62 8.99 8.74
C ARG A 54 -10.02 9.95 9.75
N ALA A 55 -8.71 9.99 9.85
CA ALA A 55 -8.00 10.88 10.77
C ALA A 55 -8.17 12.35 10.42
N LEU A 56 -8.18 12.70 9.12
CA LEU A 56 -8.35 14.06 8.65
C LEU A 56 -9.81 14.51 8.58
N GLY A 57 -10.75 13.58 8.46
CA GLY A 57 -12.17 13.89 8.40
C GLY A 57 -12.55 14.81 7.22
N PRO A 58 -13.26 15.96 7.46
CA PRO A 58 -13.75 16.83 6.39
C PRO A 58 -12.67 17.41 5.48
N ASP A 59 -11.44 17.56 5.96
CA ASP A 59 -10.32 18.09 5.18
C ASP A 59 -9.98 17.22 3.98
N THR A 60 -10.39 15.94 3.99
CA THR A 60 -10.22 15.02 2.86
C THR A 60 -11.03 15.41 1.62
N LEU A 61 -12.05 16.24 1.78
CA LEU A 61 -12.89 16.75 0.69
C LEU A 61 -12.23 17.88 -0.09
N ILE A 62 -11.16 18.47 0.45
CA ILE A 62 -10.44 19.56 -0.18
C ILE A 62 -9.46 19.00 -1.19
N TRP A 63 -9.61 19.38 -2.45
CA TRP A 63 -8.73 18.99 -3.54
C TRP A 63 -7.93 20.18 -4.05
N GLU A 64 -6.62 20.15 -3.85
CA GLU A 64 -5.69 21.12 -4.41
C GLU A 64 -5.16 20.60 -5.75
N SER A 65 -5.74 21.10 -6.85
CA SER A 65 -5.42 20.62 -8.20
C SER A 65 -4.07 21.11 -8.72
N VAL A 66 -3.53 22.17 -8.16
CA VAL A 66 -2.28 22.79 -8.60
C VAL A 66 -1.22 22.62 -7.53
N ARG A 67 -0.17 21.86 -7.86
CA ARG A 67 1.08 21.84 -7.13
C ARG A 67 2.12 22.60 -7.93
N PRO A 68 2.25 23.92 -7.72
CA PRO A 68 3.33 24.62 -8.37
C PRO A 68 4.66 24.13 -7.79
N LEU A 69 5.49 23.54 -8.64
CA LEU A 69 6.84 23.11 -8.24
C LEU A 69 7.74 24.31 -7.90
N TYR A 70 7.38 25.52 -8.40
CA TYR A 70 8.22 26.70 -8.32
C TYR A 70 7.43 28.02 -8.24
N SER A 71 6.33 28.10 -7.56
CA SER A 71 5.63 29.38 -7.51
C SER A 71 5.39 29.91 -6.11
N GLU A 72 5.56 31.18 -5.94
CA GLU A 72 5.18 32.01 -4.80
C GLU A 72 3.67 32.18 -4.74
N GLN A 73 2.91 31.11 -4.71
CA GLN A 73 1.45 31.23 -4.70
C GLN A 73 0.88 31.24 -3.29
N ALA A 74 -0.40 31.63 -3.22
CA ALA A 74 -1.15 31.72 -1.98
C ALA A 74 -0.90 30.53 -1.05
N ALA A 75 -0.91 30.80 0.25
CA ALA A 75 -0.75 29.77 1.28
C ALA A 75 -1.68 28.57 1.00
N PRO A 76 -1.16 27.34 1.08
CA PRO A 76 -1.97 26.16 0.85
C PRO A 76 -3.11 26.09 1.85
N VAL A 77 -4.27 25.62 1.40
CA VAL A 77 -5.44 25.39 2.27
C VAL A 77 -5.19 24.23 3.22
N LEU A 78 -4.50 23.20 2.74
CA LEU A 78 -4.10 22.04 3.54
C LEU A 78 -2.63 22.14 3.93
N ASP A 79 -2.30 21.65 5.11
CA ASP A 79 -0.91 21.51 5.54
C ASP A 79 -0.18 20.40 4.74
N ASP A 80 1.14 20.33 4.88
CA ASP A 80 1.97 19.40 4.13
C ASP A 80 1.70 17.92 4.47
N LEU A 81 1.16 17.63 5.66
CA LEU A 81 0.80 16.29 6.06
C LEU A 81 -0.55 15.85 5.48
N ALA A 82 -1.52 16.76 5.44
CA ALA A 82 -2.87 16.47 4.98
C ALA A 82 -3.00 16.43 3.44
N ARG A 83 -2.25 17.29 2.74
CA ARG A 83 -2.34 17.47 1.29
C ARG A 83 -2.21 16.19 0.47
N PRO A 84 -1.26 15.27 0.74
CA PRO A 84 -1.08 14.07 -0.07
C PRO A 84 -2.07 12.95 0.22
N VAL A 85 -2.85 13.03 1.29
CA VAL A 85 -3.63 11.88 1.80
C VAL A 85 -4.72 11.46 0.82
N THR A 86 -5.56 12.37 0.35
CA THR A 86 -6.64 12.06 -0.59
C THR A 86 -6.11 11.60 -1.96
N PRO A 87 -5.15 12.29 -2.59
CA PRO A 87 -4.53 11.79 -3.81
C PRO A 87 -3.92 10.40 -3.66
N LYS A 88 -3.24 10.12 -2.56
CA LYS A 88 -2.65 8.81 -2.30
C LYS A 88 -3.74 7.74 -2.12
N TYR A 89 -4.80 8.03 -1.39
CA TYR A 89 -5.94 7.12 -1.25
C TYR A 89 -6.52 6.74 -2.62
N LEU A 90 -6.77 7.70 -3.48
CA LEU A 90 -7.32 7.46 -4.82
C LEU A 90 -6.36 6.65 -5.69
N ASN A 91 -5.07 6.99 -5.68
CA ASN A 91 -4.06 6.30 -6.46
C ASN A 91 -3.85 4.84 -6.01
N THR A 92 -3.90 4.56 -4.72
CA THR A 92 -3.70 3.21 -4.19
C THR A 92 -4.82 2.24 -4.54
N ARG A 93 -5.99 2.73 -5.03
CA ARG A 93 -7.05 1.85 -5.56
C ARG A 93 -6.56 1.00 -6.73
N ALA A 94 -5.59 1.50 -7.50
CA ALA A 94 -5.00 0.76 -8.60
C ALA A 94 -4.06 -0.38 -8.14
N PHE A 95 -3.58 -0.38 -6.90
CA PHE A 95 -2.59 -1.34 -6.39
C PHE A 95 -3.10 -2.79 -6.35
N THR A 96 -4.41 -3.00 -6.28
CA THR A 96 -5.03 -4.32 -6.37
C THR A 96 -5.37 -4.75 -7.80
N ILE A 97 -5.05 -3.92 -8.78
CA ILE A 97 -5.37 -4.14 -10.20
C ILE A 97 -4.10 -4.32 -11.02
N PHE A 98 -3.16 -3.35 -10.96
CA PHE A 98 -1.94 -3.39 -11.77
C PHE A 98 -0.86 -4.30 -11.15
N GLY A 99 0.11 -4.70 -11.97
CA GLY A 99 1.14 -5.63 -11.53
C GLY A 99 0.62 -7.03 -11.21
N GLY A 100 -0.50 -7.42 -11.82
CA GLY A 100 -1.27 -8.62 -11.50
C GLY A 100 -2.36 -8.36 -10.46
N ALA A 101 -3.61 -8.48 -10.88
CA ALA A 101 -4.76 -8.28 -10.01
C ALA A 101 -4.73 -9.21 -8.79
N SER A 102 -5.39 -8.80 -7.69
CA SER A 102 -5.45 -9.59 -6.46
C SER A 102 -5.98 -11.02 -6.70
N GLU A 103 -6.93 -11.17 -7.61
CA GLU A 103 -7.46 -12.48 -8.01
C GLU A 103 -6.39 -13.36 -8.66
N ILE A 104 -5.57 -12.80 -9.53
CA ILE A 104 -4.46 -13.50 -10.17
C ILE A 104 -3.40 -13.91 -9.16
N GLN A 105 -3.07 -13.02 -8.20
CA GLN A 105 -2.12 -13.35 -7.14
C GLN A 105 -2.63 -14.51 -6.28
N ARG A 106 -3.92 -14.51 -5.93
CA ARG A 106 -4.54 -15.62 -5.18
C ARG A 106 -4.54 -16.90 -5.98
N GLU A 107 -4.77 -16.85 -7.28
CA GLU A 107 -4.72 -18.03 -8.15
C GLU A 107 -3.31 -18.63 -8.20
N ILE A 108 -2.27 -17.81 -8.32
CA ILE A 108 -0.88 -18.27 -8.31
C ILE A 108 -0.57 -19.00 -6.99
N ILE A 109 -0.94 -18.40 -5.86
CA ILE A 109 -0.74 -19.00 -4.53
C ILE A 109 -1.50 -20.33 -4.43
N SER A 110 -2.76 -20.34 -4.84
CA SER A 110 -3.61 -21.53 -4.80
C SER A 110 -3.05 -22.69 -5.63
N ARG A 111 -2.59 -22.42 -6.83
CA ARG A 111 -1.98 -23.43 -7.71
C ARG A 111 -0.73 -24.06 -7.08
N GLU A 112 0.09 -23.27 -6.43
CA GLU A 112 1.28 -23.80 -5.77
C GLU A 112 0.94 -24.66 -4.53
N LEU A 113 -0.07 -24.23 -3.75
CA LEU A 113 -0.47 -24.96 -2.53
C LEU A 113 -1.25 -26.24 -2.81
N ILE A 114 -2.04 -26.27 -3.87
CA ILE A 114 -2.92 -27.40 -4.19
C ILE A 114 -2.28 -28.34 -5.21
N GLY A 115 -1.30 -27.87 -5.94
CA GLY A 115 -0.63 -28.61 -7.01
C GLY A 115 -1.32 -28.42 -8.33
#